data_1070a1912d259bd5768fbe02ab0a7c3c
#
_entry.id   1070a1912d259bd5768fbe02ab0a7c3c
#
_cell.length_a   1.000
_cell.length_b   1.000
_cell.length_c   1.000
_cell.angle_alpha   90.00
_cell.angle_beta   90.00
_cell.angle_gamma   90.00
#
_symmetry.space_group_name_H-M   'P 1'
#
loop_
_entity.id
_entity.type
_entity.pdbx_description
1 polymer ?
#
loop_
_entity_poly.entity_id
_entity_poly.type
_entity_poly.pdbx_seq_one_letter_code
_entity_poly.pdbx_strand_id
1 'polypeptide(L)'
;EQLIKDFRAYSDKPVIVISAKSMMETRLEMLRVGADDFILKPFDLNEVLVRIQVVMRRAGIVSKQNSVLSCGTLEFNVSENTVTVNHKPVTLTSKEMQLLKLFLSHPKKVFTKANLYETVWNDTYYYEDNTINVHVSNLRSKLKKASGEEYIETVWGVGYRLREE
;
A
#
# COMPACT_ATOMS: atom_id res chain seq x y z
N GLU A 1 6.42 -5.27 32.03
CA GLU A 1 5.03 -5.53 32.48
C GLU A 1 4.43 -4.27 33.10
N GLN A 2 5.06 -3.75 34.17
CA GLN A 2 4.53 -2.59 34.89
C GLN A 2 4.27 -1.40 33.95
N LEU A 3 5.19 -1.08 33.04
CA LEU A 3 5.06 -0.03 32.07
C LEU A 3 3.81 -0.16 31.19
N ILE A 4 3.45 -1.40 30.78
CA ILE A 4 2.25 -1.64 29.96
C ILE A 4 0.99 -1.43 30.81
N LYS A 5 0.97 -1.91 32.05
CA LYS A 5 -0.15 -1.70 32.99
C LYS A 5 -0.38 -0.20 33.23
N ASP A 6 0.72 0.52 33.49
CA ASP A 6 0.63 1.95 33.72
C ASP A 6 0.13 2.70 32.47
N PHE A 7 0.60 2.31 31.29
CA PHE A 7 0.13 2.89 30.05
C PHE A 7 -1.36 2.59 29.79
N ARG A 8 -1.80 1.37 30.08
CA ARG A 8 -3.21 0.98 29.93
C ARG A 8 -4.16 1.64 30.92
N ALA A 9 -3.65 2.19 32.02
CA ALA A 9 -4.46 2.96 32.96
C ALA A 9 -5.01 4.28 32.37
N TYR A 10 -4.39 4.80 31.30
CA TYR A 10 -4.79 6.08 30.71
C TYR A 10 -4.83 6.07 29.16
N SER A 11 -4.56 4.96 28.51
CA SER A 11 -4.52 4.90 27.03
C SER A 11 -4.90 3.54 26.47
N ASP A 12 -5.81 3.55 25.48
CA ASP A 12 -6.20 2.38 24.67
C ASP A 12 -5.41 2.27 23.37
N LYS A 13 -4.41 3.13 23.16
CA LYS A 13 -3.59 3.08 21.95
C LYS A 13 -2.83 1.75 21.86
N PRO A 14 -2.66 1.21 20.63
CA PRO A 14 -1.98 -0.09 20.45
C PRO A 14 -0.53 -0.04 20.95
N VAL A 15 -0.11 -1.17 21.52
CA VAL A 15 1.24 -1.37 22.09
C VAL A 15 1.85 -2.63 21.48
N ILE A 16 2.99 -2.49 20.82
CA ILE A 16 3.81 -3.61 20.35
C ILE A 16 5.08 -3.67 21.21
N VAL A 17 5.35 -4.83 21.79
CA VAL A 17 6.54 -5.07 22.58
C VAL A 17 7.64 -5.66 21.72
N ILE A 18 8.84 -5.07 21.75
CA ILE A 18 10.02 -5.60 21.06
C ILE A 18 11.05 -6.00 22.12
N SER A 19 11.44 -7.27 22.18
CA SER A 19 12.32 -7.79 23.22
C SER A 19 13.28 -8.85 22.69
N ALA A 20 14.45 -8.96 23.36
CA ALA A 20 15.39 -10.05 23.15
C ALA A 20 15.07 -11.29 23.98
N LYS A 21 14.10 -11.21 24.91
CA LYS A 21 13.71 -12.33 25.76
C LYS A 21 12.82 -13.28 24.98
N SER A 22 13.31 -14.49 24.73
CA SER A 22 12.65 -15.52 23.93
C SER A 22 11.71 -16.44 24.73
N MET A 23 11.68 -16.33 26.06
CA MET A 23 10.85 -17.20 26.90
C MET A 23 9.37 -17.01 26.56
N MET A 24 8.70 -18.13 26.30
CA MET A 24 7.27 -18.15 25.93
C MET A 24 6.38 -17.56 27.03
N GLU A 25 6.75 -17.79 28.28
CA GLU A 25 6.07 -17.22 29.44
C GLU A 25 6.07 -15.69 29.43
N THR A 26 7.25 -15.08 29.17
CA THR A 26 7.38 -13.60 29.07
C THR A 26 6.50 -13.04 27.97
N ARG A 27 6.45 -13.69 26.80
CA ARG A 27 5.60 -13.29 25.68
C ARG A 27 4.10 -13.34 26.03
N LEU A 28 3.67 -14.45 26.61
CA LEU A 28 2.27 -14.62 27.01
C LEU A 28 1.88 -13.62 28.10
N GLU A 29 2.77 -13.34 29.03
CA GLU A 29 2.57 -12.39 30.10
C GLU A 29 2.42 -10.96 29.56
N MET A 30 3.28 -10.51 28.63
CA MET A 30 3.16 -9.19 27.98
C MET A 30 1.82 -9.03 27.24
N LEU A 31 1.37 -10.06 26.55
CA LEU A 31 0.07 -10.06 25.88
C LEU A 31 -1.10 -10.02 26.89
N ARG A 32 -1.01 -10.76 28.02
CA ARG A 32 -2.02 -10.74 29.08
C ARG A 32 -2.13 -9.39 29.77
N VAL A 33 -1.04 -8.67 29.93
CA VAL A 33 -1.05 -7.33 30.57
C VAL A 33 -1.46 -6.21 29.62
N GLY A 34 -1.78 -6.54 28.35
CA GLY A 34 -2.38 -5.61 27.40
C GLY A 34 -1.50 -5.18 26.23
N ALA A 35 -0.40 -5.88 25.92
CA ALA A 35 0.27 -5.68 24.65
C ALA A 35 -0.58 -6.28 23.50
N ASP A 36 -0.63 -5.59 22.37
CA ASP A 36 -1.39 -6.03 21.18
C ASP A 36 -0.60 -7.00 20.31
N ASP A 37 0.73 -6.91 20.33
CA ASP A 37 1.64 -7.88 19.69
C ASP A 37 3.02 -7.88 20.37
N PHE A 38 3.83 -8.89 20.03
CA PHE A 38 5.18 -9.08 20.56
C PHE A 38 6.12 -9.50 19.44
N ILE A 39 7.27 -8.80 19.34
CA ILE A 39 8.29 -9.04 18.33
C ILE A 39 9.59 -9.43 19.04
N LEU A 40 10.20 -10.54 18.61
CA LEU A 40 11.45 -11.03 19.15
C LEU A 40 12.65 -10.44 18.39
N LYS A 41 13.70 -10.04 19.10
CA LYS A 41 14.99 -9.69 18.48
C LYS A 41 15.83 -10.96 18.24
N PRO A 42 16.57 -11.04 17.10
CA PRO A 42 16.61 -10.10 15.97
C PRO A 42 15.34 -10.16 15.12
N PHE A 43 14.92 -9.04 14.55
CA PHE A 43 13.72 -8.94 13.69
C PHE A 43 14.05 -8.37 12.31
N ASP A 44 13.23 -8.68 11.33
CA ASP A 44 13.22 -8.05 10.02
C ASP A 44 12.33 -6.81 10.02
N LEU A 45 12.78 -5.72 9.37
CA LEU A 45 12.02 -4.47 9.33
C LEU A 45 10.67 -4.62 8.61
N ASN A 46 10.59 -5.48 7.60
CA ASN A 46 9.34 -5.73 6.90
C ASN A 46 8.36 -6.48 7.80
N GLU A 47 8.83 -7.40 8.65
CA GLU A 47 8.00 -8.05 9.67
C GLU A 47 7.41 -7.02 10.62
N VAL A 48 8.22 -6.10 11.14
CA VAL A 48 7.76 -5.03 12.04
C VAL A 48 6.68 -4.19 11.37
N LEU A 49 6.90 -3.76 10.12
CA LEU A 49 5.94 -2.95 9.36
C LEU A 49 4.59 -3.67 9.16
N VAL A 50 4.63 -4.94 8.80
CA VAL A 50 3.41 -5.75 8.64
C VAL A 50 2.64 -5.89 9.95
N ARG A 51 3.34 -6.14 11.07
CA ARG A 51 2.72 -6.26 12.40
C ARG A 51 2.11 -4.95 12.86
N ILE A 52 2.78 -3.81 12.66
CA ILE A 52 2.22 -2.48 12.92
C ILE A 52 0.91 -2.28 12.13
N GLN A 53 0.91 -2.58 10.83
CA GLN A 53 -0.29 -2.45 10.00
C GLN A 53 -1.46 -3.30 10.51
N VAL A 54 -1.18 -4.55 10.91
CA VAL A 54 -2.20 -5.46 11.45
C VAL A 54 -2.77 -4.92 12.76
N VAL A 55 -1.91 -4.48 13.68
CA VAL A 55 -2.32 -3.96 14.99
C VAL A 55 -3.12 -2.66 14.83
N MET A 56 -2.66 -1.73 14.00
CA MET A 56 -3.37 -0.47 13.73
C MET A 56 -4.74 -0.70 13.08
N ARG A 57 -4.83 -1.67 12.17
CA ARG A 57 -6.11 -2.06 11.55
C ARG A 57 -7.08 -2.62 12.58
N ARG A 58 -6.62 -3.49 13.50
CA ARG A 58 -7.45 -4.04 14.59
C ARG A 58 -7.92 -2.98 15.58
N ALA A 59 -7.05 -2.00 15.86
CA ALA A 59 -7.37 -0.87 16.73
C ALA A 59 -8.30 0.18 16.08
N GLY A 60 -8.69 0.00 14.80
CA GLY A 60 -9.53 0.96 14.08
C GLY A 60 -8.85 2.30 13.78
N ILE A 61 -7.53 2.39 14.01
CA ILE A 61 -6.75 3.63 13.80
C ILE A 61 -6.49 3.84 12.31
N VAL A 62 -6.31 2.75 11.55
CA VAL A 62 -6.36 2.78 10.09
C VAL A 62 -7.84 2.67 9.73
N SER A 63 -8.48 3.81 9.63
CA SER A 63 -9.87 3.89 9.21
C SER A 63 -10.04 3.27 7.83
N LYS A 64 -11.18 2.63 7.56
CA LYS A 64 -11.58 2.18 6.21
C LYS A 64 -11.59 3.33 5.18
N GLN A 65 -11.51 4.57 5.64
CA GLN A 65 -11.51 5.77 4.81
C GLN A 65 -10.25 5.96 3.95
N ASN A 66 -9.10 5.35 4.30
CA ASN A 66 -7.89 5.42 3.46
C ASN A 66 -7.73 4.21 2.52
N SER A 67 -8.75 3.39 2.37
CA SER A 67 -8.72 2.26 1.46
C SER A 67 -9.12 2.60 0.02
N VAL A 68 -9.65 3.79 -0.23
CA VAL A 68 -10.04 4.24 -1.57
C VAL A 68 -9.12 5.36 -2.02
N LEU A 69 -8.41 5.11 -3.12
CA LEU A 69 -7.63 6.11 -3.85
C LEU A 69 -8.48 6.58 -5.02
N SER A 70 -8.53 7.88 -5.29
CA SER A 70 -9.39 8.43 -6.34
C SER A 70 -8.71 9.52 -7.17
N CYS A 71 -9.18 9.67 -8.40
CA CYS A 71 -8.84 10.76 -9.31
C CYS A 71 -10.06 10.98 -10.23
N GLY A 72 -10.73 12.12 -10.09
CA GLY A 72 -12.00 12.35 -10.77
C GLY A 72 -13.02 11.27 -10.46
N THR A 73 -13.53 10.63 -11.51
CA THR A 73 -14.49 9.52 -11.39
C THR A 73 -13.87 8.13 -11.26
N LEU A 74 -12.55 8.05 -11.25
CA LEU A 74 -11.79 6.82 -11.06
C LEU A 74 -11.59 6.58 -9.56
N GLU A 75 -11.99 5.41 -9.08
CA GLU A 75 -11.83 4.98 -7.70
C GLU A 75 -11.14 3.61 -7.64
N PHE A 76 -10.15 3.48 -6.78
CA PHE A 76 -9.47 2.22 -6.48
C PHE A 76 -9.63 1.88 -5.01
N ASN A 77 -10.43 0.88 -4.71
CA ASN A 77 -10.56 0.33 -3.36
C ASN A 77 -9.39 -0.64 -3.11
N VAL A 78 -8.43 -0.19 -2.31
CA VAL A 78 -7.20 -0.95 -2.02
C VAL A 78 -7.47 -2.20 -1.20
N SER A 79 -8.45 -2.14 -0.27
CA SER A 79 -8.79 -3.27 0.61
C SER A 79 -9.51 -4.41 -0.13
N GLU A 80 -10.34 -4.06 -1.11
CA GLU A 80 -11.10 -5.01 -1.93
C GLU A 80 -10.38 -5.36 -3.23
N ASN A 81 -9.32 -4.61 -3.55
CA ASN A 81 -8.58 -4.71 -4.81
C ASN A 81 -9.48 -4.56 -6.04
N THR A 82 -10.40 -3.61 -5.98
CA THR A 82 -11.38 -3.30 -7.03
C THR A 82 -11.19 -1.90 -7.58
N VAL A 83 -11.42 -1.76 -8.88
CA VAL A 83 -11.34 -0.46 -9.58
C VAL A 83 -12.68 -0.17 -10.23
N THR A 84 -13.19 1.04 -10.05
CA THR A 84 -14.40 1.54 -10.69
C THR A 84 -14.14 2.87 -11.38
N VAL A 85 -14.87 3.12 -12.46
CA VAL A 85 -14.92 4.41 -13.15
C VAL A 85 -16.38 4.74 -13.40
N ASN A 86 -16.83 5.92 -12.97
CA ASN A 86 -18.26 6.28 -12.99
C ASN A 86 -19.14 5.20 -12.31
N HIS A 87 -18.66 4.64 -11.19
CA HIS A 87 -19.31 3.54 -10.44
C HIS A 87 -19.44 2.22 -11.22
N LYS A 88 -18.83 2.08 -12.38
CA LYS A 88 -18.78 0.84 -13.15
C LYS A 88 -17.46 0.12 -12.94
N PRO A 89 -17.47 -1.20 -12.70
CA PRO A 89 -16.25 -1.95 -12.48
C PRO A 89 -15.37 -2.01 -13.74
N VAL A 90 -14.06 -1.87 -13.53
CA VAL A 90 -13.05 -2.01 -14.59
C VAL A 90 -12.15 -3.17 -14.24
N THR A 91 -12.05 -4.15 -15.16
CA THR A 91 -11.19 -5.32 -14.95
C THR A 91 -9.76 -5.01 -15.39
N LEU A 92 -8.84 -5.02 -14.44
CA LEU A 92 -7.42 -4.84 -14.65
C LEU A 92 -6.65 -6.11 -14.29
N THR A 93 -5.50 -6.31 -14.92
CA THR A 93 -4.56 -7.35 -14.51
C THR A 93 -3.86 -6.96 -13.21
N SER A 94 -3.24 -7.92 -12.52
CA SER A 94 -2.50 -7.67 -11.28
C SER A 94 -1.42 -6.59 -11.44
N LYS A 95 -0.70 -6.58 -12.56
CA LYS A 95 0.35 -5.58 -12.84
C LYS A 95 -0.24 -4.20 -13.16
N GLU A 96 -1.33 -4.15 -13.90
CA GLU A 96 -2.05 -2.90 -14.17
C GLU A 96 -2.62 -2.29 -12.89
N MET A 97 -3.15 -3.11 -11.96
CA MET A 97 -3.60 -2.65 -10.64
C MET A 97 -2.47 -2.07 -9.80
N GLN A 98 -1.31 -2.73 -9.79
CA GLN A 98 -0.13 -2.25 -9.05
C GLN A 98 0.38 -0.92 -9.62
N LEU A 99 0.43 -0.78 -10.94
CA LEU A 99 0.78 0.48 -11.61
C LEU A 99 -0.23 1.60 -11.25
N LEU A 100 -1.52 1.32 -11.35
CA LEU A 100 -2.57 2.28 -11.03
C LEU A 100 -2.48 2.73 -9.56
N LYS A 101 -2.26 1.79 -8.65
CA LYS A 101 -2.05 2.10 -7.22
C LYS A 101 -0.88 3.05 -7.00
N LEU A 102 0.24 2.85 -7.69
CA LEU A 102 1.40 3.74 -7.60
C LEU A 102 1.06 5.16 -8.06
N PHE A 103 0.40 5.31 -9.20
CA PHE A 103 -0.02 6.61 -9.71
C PHE A 103 -0.97 7.33 -8.77
N LEU A 104 -2.02 6.64 -8.31
CA LEU A 104 -3.01 7.21 -7.40
C LEU A 104 -2.45 7.53 -6.00
N SER A 105 -1.49 6.77 -5.52
CA SER A 105 -0.82 7.03 -4.24
C SER A 105 0.12 8.22 -4.27
N HIS A 106 0.59 8.62 -5.46
CA HIS A 106 1.55 9.71 -5.65
C HIS A 106 1.14 10.58 -6.84
N PRO A 107 0.01 11.29 -6.77
CA PRO A 107 -0.61 11.94 -7.92
C PRO A 107 0.27 13.00 -8.61
N LYS A 108 1.17 13.64 -7.86
CA LYS A 108 2.08 14.67 -8.41
C LYS A 108 3.44 14.13 -8.87
N LYS A 109 3.70 12.84 -8.64
CA LYS A 109 5.01 12.25 -8.94
C LYS A 109 5.10 11.80 -10.39
N VAL A 110 6.20 12.18 -11.06
CA VAL A 110 6.60 11.59 -12.33
C VAL A 110 7.41 10.33 -12.05
N PHE A 111 6.99 9.21 -12.60
CA PHE A 111 7.67 7.94 -12.49
C PHE A 111 8.44 7.64 -13.77
N THR A 112 9.72 7.34 -13.65
CA THR A 112 10.50 6.80 -14.77
C THR A 112 10.08 5.36 -15.07
N LYS A 113 10.37 4.86 -16.26
CA LYS A 113 10.11 3.46 -16.61
C LYS A 113 10.84 2.51 -15.66
N ALA A 114 12.09 2.83 -15.30
CA ALA A 114 12.87 2.07 -14.33
C ALA A 114 12.19 2.02 -12.96
N ASN A 115 11.75 3.17 -12.41
CA ASN A 115 11.04 3.21 -11.13
C ASN A 115 9.76 2.35 -11.14
N LEU A 116 8.97 2.42 -12.21
CA LEU A 116 7.75 1.62 -12.34
C LEU A 116 8.07 0.13 -12.39
N TYR A 117 9.04 -0.25 -13.22
CA TYR A 117 9.44 -1.64 -13.39
C TYR A 117 9.98 -2.24 -12.08
N GLU A 118 10.99 -1.60 -11.50
CA GLU A 118 11.64 -2.09 -10.28
C GLU A 118 10.66 -2.19 -9.11
N THR A 119 9.71 -1.25 -9.00
CA THR A 119 8.71 -1.27 -7.93
C THR A 119 7.66 -2.36 -8.13
N VAL A 120 7.17 -2.57 -9.36
CA VAL A 120 6.04 -3.48 -9.64
C VAL A 120 6.49 -4.91 -9.92
N TRP A 121 7.65 -5.08 -10.56
CA TRP A 121 8.21 -6.42 -10.88
C TRP A 121 9.22 -6.89 -9.85
N ASN A 122 9.74 -5.97 -9.01
CA ASN A 122 10.79 -6.24 -8.02
C ASN A 122 12.04 -6.87 -8.66
N ASP A 123 12.43 -6.37 -9.83
CA ASP A 123 13.54 -6.85 -10.63
C ASP A 123 14.26 -5.67 -11.29
N THR A 124 15.47 -5.89 -11.77
CA THR A 124 16.29 -4.87 -12.41
C THR A 124 15.71 -4.49 -13.79
N TYR A 125 15.59 -3.19 -14.04
CA TYR A 125 15.13 -2.67 -15.32
C TYR A 125 16.26 -2.62 -16.34
N TYR A 126 16.01 -3.18 -17.53
CA TYR A 126 16.89 -3.08 -18.69
C TYR A 126 16.28 -2.15 -19.73
N TYR A 127 17.07 -1.23 -20.29
CA TYR A 127 16.61 -0.17 -21.19
C TYR A 127 15.88 -0.66 -22.46
N GLU A 128 16.14 -1.88 -22.88
CA GLU A 128 15.51 -2.52 -24.05
C GLU A 128 14.13 -3.12 -23.72
N ASP A 129 13.77 -3.17 -22.45
CA ASP A 129 12.52 -3.75 -22.01
C ASP A 129 11.34 -2.81 -22.29
N ASN A 130 10.43 -3.27 -23.15
CA ASN A 130 9.22 -2.55 -23.52
C ASN A 130 8.00 -2.85 -22.60
N THR A 131 8.20 -3.63 -21.56
CA THR A 131 7.15 -4.12 -20.65
C THR A 131 6.31 -2.98 -20.09
N ILE A 132 6.94 -1.92 -19.59
CA ILE A 132 6.24 -0.76 -19.03
C ILE A 132 5.35 -0.07 -20.06
N ASN A 133 5.86 0.14 -21.28
CA ASN A 133 5.07 0.79 -22.33
C ASN A 133 3.80 0.00 -22.64
N VAL A 134 3.91 -1.33 -22.74
CA VAL A 134 2.77 -2.22 -23.03
C VAL A 134 1.74 -2.17 -21.89
N HIS A 135 2.18 -2.34 -20.64
CA HIS A 135 1.26 -2.33 -19.49
C HIS A 135 0.59 -0.97 -19.26
N VAL A 136 1.33 0.13 -19.39
CA VAL A 136 0.77 1.48 -19.29
C VAL A 136 -0.21 1.76 -20.43
N SER A 137 0.10 1.34 -21.66
CA SER A 137 -0.80 1.48 -22.81
C SER A 137 -2.11 0.72 -22.60
N ASN A 138 -2.02 -0.54 -22.12
CA ASN A 138 -3.20 -1.36 -21.83
C ASN A 138 -4.04 -0.75 -20.71
N LEU A 139 -3.41 -0.30 -19.63
CA LEU A 139 -4.07 0.37 -18.51
C LEU A 139 -4.82 1.63 -18.98
N ARG A 140 -4.15 2.50 -19.75
CA ARG A 140 -4.77 3.68 -20.35
C ARG A 140 -5.98 3.34 -21.20
N SER A 141 -5.84 2.34 -22.08
CA SER A 141 -6.90 1.90 -22.98
C SER A 141 -8.15 1.44 -22.23
N LYS A 142 -7.95 0.66 -21.15
CA LYS A 142 -9.05 0.16 -20.32
C LYS A 142 -9.75 1.28 -19.54
N LEU A 143 -8.99 2.20 -18.94
CA LEU A 143 -9.54 3.34 -18.23
C LEU A 143 -10.29 4.30 -19.18
N LYS A 144 -9.70 4.62 -20.33
CA LYS A 144 -10.32 5.48 -21.35
C LYS A 144 -11.58 4.88 -21.92
N LYS A 145 -11.63 3.56 -22.16
CA LYS A 145 -12.83 2.86 -22.61
C LYS A 145 -13.97 2.97 -21.60
N ALA A 146 -13.67 3.01 -20.32
CA ALA A 146 -14.64 3.09 -19.24
C ALA A 146 -15.18 4.51 -18.98
N SER A 147 -14.34 5.54 -19.19
CA SER A 147 -14.66 6.94 -18.85
C SER A 147 -14.72 7.89 -20.04
N GLY A 148 -14.00 7.60 -21.11
CA GLY A 148 -13.69 8.57 -22.18
C GLY A 148 -12.51 9.49 -21.86
N GLU A 149 -11.97 9.44 -20.65
CA GLU A 149 -10.93 10.34 -20.15
C GLU A 149 -9.55 9.65 -20.04
N GLU A 150 -8.50 10.47 -20.05
CA GLU A 150 -7.12 10.01 -19.88
C GLU A 150 -6.63 10.37 -18.48
N TYR A 151 -6.36 9.35 -17.65
CA TYR A 151 -5.88 9.51 -16.27
C TYR A 151 -4.36 9.48 -16.13
N ILE A 152 -3.64 8.94 -17.12
CA ILE A 152 -2.19 8.80 -17.09
C ILE A 152 -1.61 9.48 -18.31
N GLU A 153 -0.72 10.43 -18.09
CA GLU A 153 -0.04 11.14 -19.18
C GLU A 153 1.43 10.76 -19.31
N THR A 154 1.96 10.91 -20.50
CA THR A 154 3.39 10.75 -20.77
C THR A 154 4.10 12.07 -20.52
N VAL A 155 5.15 12.04 -19.71
CA VAL A 155 6.10 13.14 -19.55
C VAL A 155 7.28 12.82 -20.47
N TRP A 156 7.33 13.46 -21.62
CA TRP A 156 8.32 13.17 -22.67
C TRP A 156 9.74 13.24 -22.16
N GLY A 157 10.54 12.24 -22.48
CA GLY A 157 11.92 12.11 -22.04
C GLY A 157 12.12 11.69 -20.58
N VAL A 158 11.04 11.55 -19.78
CA VAL A 158 11.09 11.20 -18.35
C VAL A 158 10.34 9.90 -18.04
N GLY A 159 9.03 9.84 -18.31
CA GLY A 159 8.21 8.69 -17.96
C GLY A 159 6.72 9.00 -17.96
N TYR A 160 6.03 8.65 -16.86
CA TYR A 160 4.59 8.74 -16.73
C TYR A 160 4.17 9.35 -15.40
N ARG A 161 3.04 10.03 -15.38
CA ARG A 161 2.39 10.50 -14.14
C ARG A 161 0.87 10.43 -14.24
N LEU A 162 0.21 10.58 -13.10
CA LEU A 162 -1.22 10.83 -13.07
C LEU A 162 -1.48 12.23 -13.67
N ARG A 163 -2.50 12.34 -14.51
CA ARG A 163 -2.89 13.62 -15.10
C ARG A 163 -3.51 14.49 -14.01
N GLU A 164 -3.08 15.73 -13.90
CA GLU A 164 -3.74 16.73 -13.04
C GLU A 164 -5.06 17.18 -13.70
N GLU A 165 -6.09 17.35 -12.87
CA GLU A 165 -7.38 17.90 -13.29
C GLU A 165 -7.27 19.37 -13.66
#